data_073c9a58b274a8187bc8e235d4037f82
#
_entry.id   073c9a58b274a8187bc8e235d4037f82
#
_cell.length_a   1.000
_cell.length_b   1.000
_cell.length_c   1.000
_cell.angle_alpha   90.00
_cell.angle_beta   90.00
_cell.angle_gamma   90.00
#
_symmetry.space_group_name_H-M   'P 1'
#
loop_
_entity.id
_entity.type
_entity.pdbx_description
1 polymer ?
#
loop_
_entity_poly.entity_id
_entity_poly.type
_entity_poly.pdbx_seq_one_letter_code
_entity_poly.pdbx_strand_id
1 'polypeptide(L)'
;MKKLENYEQILNKIKEEEYFLLYVSMNNCSVCLVDMPKVEKIVSEQNFPAYYIKASEIPEAVGQLSLFSVPVVILFYEGREIHRQAKIIDFDELNYRIEQISENK
;
A
#
# COMPACT_ATOMS: atom_id res chain seq x y z
N MET A 1 -4.19 9.40 2.48
CA MET A 1 -4.69 8.00 2.41
C MET A 1 -5.53 7.70 3.64
N LYS A 2 -6.56 6.92 3.46
CA LYS A 2 -7.41 6.51 4.57
C LYS A 2 -6.75 5.35 5.32
N LYS A 3 -6.81 5.39 6.64
CA LYS A 3 -6.26 4.35 7.49
C LYS A 3 -7.23 3.18 7.61
N LEU A 4 -6.72 1.95 7.51
CA LEU A 4 -7.47 0.74 7.83
C LEU A 4 -7.07 0.28 9.22
N GLU A 5 -8.06 -0.21 10.00
CA GLU A 5 -7.88 -0.47 11.41
C GLU A 5 -7.71 -1.93 11.77
N ASN A 6 -8.15 -2.84 10.88
CA ASN A 6 -8.07 -4.27 11.16
C ASN A 6 -7.94 -5.06 9.86
N TYR A 7 -7.65 -6.35 10.00
CA TYR A 7 -7.41 -7.21 8.84
C TYR A 7 -8.66 -7.41 8.00
N GLU A 8 -9.83 -7.44 8.61
CA GLU A 8 -11.08 -7.58 7.88
C GLU A 8 -11.28 -6.43 6.89
N GLN A 9 -10.95 -5.21 7.31
CA GLN A 9 -11.03 -4.06 6.41
C GLN A 9 -10.08 -4.20 5.22
N ILE A 10 -8.90 -4.76 5.44
CA ILE A 10 -7.96 -5.01 4.34
C ILE A 10 -8.56 -6.04 3.37
N LEU A 11 -9.09 -7.13 3.90
CA LEU A 11 -9.72 -8.16 3.07
C LEU A 11 -10.89 -7.62 2.26
N ASN A 12 -11.69 -6.73 2.87
CA ASN A 12 -12.80 -6.10 2.17
C ASN A 12 -12.31 -5.24 1.00
N LYS A 13 -11.20 -4.52 1.17
CA LYS A 13 -10.65 -3.72 0.08
C LYS A 13 -10.13 -4.62 -1.05
N ILE A 14 -9.45 -5.71 -0.70
CA ILE A 14 -8.99 -6.68 -1.69
C ILE A 14 -10.17 -7.24 -2.50
N LYS A 15 -11.29 -7.48 -1.85
CA LYS A 15 -12.47 -8.05 -2.48
C LYS A 15 -13.26 -7.04 -3.29
N GLU A 16 -13.40 -5.80 -2.79
CA GLU A 16 -14.30 -4.80 -3.36
C GLU A 16 -13.65 -3.86 -4.38
N GLU A 17 -12.38 -3.50 -4.16
CA GLU A 17 -11.71 -2.55 -5.05
C GLU A 17 -11.14 -3.27 -6.27
N GLU A 18 -11.33 -2.68 -7.45
CA GLU A 18 -10.71 -3.22 -8.66
C GLU A 18 -9.19 -3.19 -8.55
N TYR A 19 -8.66 -2.08 -8.02
CA TYR A 19 -7.24 -1.94 -7.73
C TYR A 19 -7.06 -0.92 -6.61
N PHE A 20 -5.96 -1.05 -5.85
CA PHE A 20 -5.61 -0.07 -4.83
C PHE A 20 -4.17 -0.29 -4.38
N LEU A 21 -3.65 0.71 -3.67
CA LEU A 21 -2.34 0.64 -3.05
C LEU A 21 -2.52 0.51 -1.54
N LEU A 22 -1.75 -0.38 -0.92
CA LEU A 22 -1.66 -0.48 0.53
C LEU A 22 -0.27 -0.04 0.95
N TYR A 23 -0.20 1.00 1.78
CA TYR A 23 1.04 1.47 2.38
C TYR A 23 1.13 0.95 3.81
N VAL A 24 2.23 0.28 4.13
CA VAL A 24 2.45 -0.28 5.47
C VAL A 24 3.54 0.49 6.17
N SER A 25 3.21 1.03 7.34
CA SER A 25 4.16 1.75 8.18
C SER A 25 4.14 1.17 9.59
N MET A 26 4.89 1.77 10.48
CA MET A 26 4.88 1.41 11.89
C MET A 26 5.29 2.65 12.70
N ASN A 27 4.99 2.62 14.01
CA ASN A 27 5.40 3.70 14.89
C ASN A 27 6.94 3.74 14.97
N ASN A 28 7.49 4.92 15.17
CA ASN A 28 8.93 5.15 15.30
C ASN A 28 9.74 4.74 14.04
N CYS A 29 9.10 4.79 12.89
CA CYS A 29 9.76 4.53 11.61
C CYS A 29 9.93 5.85 10.88
N SER A 30 11.13 6.45 10.94
CA SER A 30 11.38 7.75 10.32
C SER A 30 11.29 7.69 8.80
N VAL A 31 11.75 6.60 8.19
CA VAL A 31 11.64 6.41 6.74
C VAL A 31 10.18 6.35 6.31
N CYS A 32 9.34 5.67 7.09
CA CYS A 32 7.91 5.60 6.81
C CYS A 32 7.27 6.98 6.80
N LEU A 33 7.68 7.85 7.73
CA LEU A 33 7.15 9.22 7.82
C LEU A 33 7.59 10.07 6.64
N VAL A 34 8.81 9.89 6.17
CA VAL A 34 9.35 10.63 5.03
C VAL A 34 8.71 10.15 3.72
N ASP A 35 8.53 8.86 3.59
CA ASP A 35 8.02 8.28 2.34
C ASP A 35 6.52 8.44 2.16
N MET A 36 5.76 8.50 3.24
CA MET A 36 4.30 8.57 3.15
C MET A 36 3.80 9.74 2.31
N PRO A 37 4.27 10.99 2.51
CA PRO A 37 3.82 12.10 1.65
C PRO A 37 4.15 11.90 0.18
N LYS A 38 5.25 11.22 -0.12
CA LYS A 38 5.64 10.93 -1.50
C LYS A 38 4.68 9.95 -2.15
N VAL A 39 4.29 8.91 -1.41
CA VAL A 39 3.28 7.96 -1.89
C VAL A 39 1.94 8.66 -2.08
N GLU A 40 1.54 9.48 -1.10
CA GLU A 40 0.29 10.22 -1.19
C GLU A 40 0.23 11.13 -2.41
N LYS A 41 1.34 11.78 -2.74
CA LYS A 41 1.40 12.62 -3.92
C LYS A 41 1.16 11.81 -5.19
N ILE A 42 1.83 10.67 -5.32
CA ILE A 42 1.70 9.80 -6.49
C ILE A 42 0.26 9.33 -6.67
N VAL A 43 -0.35 8.79 -5.61
CA VAL A 43 -1.70 8.25 -5.72
C VAL A 43 -2.73 9.34 -5.95
N SER A 44 -2.51 10.52 -5.38
CA SER A 44 -3.40 11.67 -5.58
C SER A 44 -3.36 12.16 -7.03
N GLU A 45 -2.17 12.28 -7.60
CA GLU A 45 -2.00 12.73 -8.98
C GLU A 45 -2.60 11.75 -9.99
N GLN A 46 -2.60 10.47 -9.66
CA GLN A 46 -3.12 9.42 -10.52
C GLN A 46 -4.58 9.06 -10.22
N ASN A 47 -5.20 9.70 -9.22
CA ASN A 47 -6.54 9.34 -8.74
C ASN A 47 -6.63 7.85 -8.42
N PHE A 48 -5.60 7.31 -7.79
CA PHE A 48 -5.48 5.89 -7.49
C PHE A 48 -5.96 5.63 -6.06
N PRO A 49 -6.87 4.68 -5.81
CA PRO A 49 -7.30 4.39 -4.44
C PRO A 49 -6.13 3.91 -3.60
N ALA A 50 -6.01 4.43 -2.39
CA ALA A 50 -4.89 4.07 -1.53
C ALA A 50 -5.30 4.11 -0.07
N TYR A 51 -4.75 3.18 0.69
CA TYR A 51 -5.00 3.03 2.12
C TYR A 51 -3.68 2.76 2.82
N TYR A 52 -3.63 3.03 4.14
CA TYR A 52 -2.45 2.68 4.89
C TYR A 52 -2.83 1.95 6.18
N ILE A 53 -1.88 1.19 6.70
CA ILE A 53 -2.00 0.52 7.98
C ILE A 53 -0.72 0.73 8.78
N LYS A 54 -0.82 0.52 10.08
CA LYS A 54 0.34 0.41 10.95
C LYS A 54 0.49 -1.05 11.34
N ALA A 55 1.60 -1.65 10.93
CA ALA A 55 1.81 -3.10 11.11
C ALA A 55 1.65 -3.54 12.55
N SER A 56 2.16 -2.73 13.51
CA SER A 56 2.09 -3.08 14.92
C SER A 56 0.65 -3.15 15.46
N GLU A 57 -0.30 -2.52 14.79
CA GLU A 57 -1.70 -2.51 15.21
C GLU A 57 -2.51 -3.67 14.64
N ILE A 58 -1.98 -4.35 13.64
CA ILE A 58 -2.69 -5.45 12.97
C ILE A 58 -1.76 -6.65 12.83
N PRO A 59 -1.46 -7.36 13.94
CA PRO A 59 -0.55 -8.51 13.89
C PRO A 59 -0.98 -9.60 12.92
N GLU A 60 -2.28 -9.79 12.74
CA GLU A 60 -2.79 -10.77 11.79
C GLU A 60 -2.35 -10.46 10.36
N ALA A 61 -2.38 -9.18 9.99
CA ALA A 61 -1.93 -8.75 8.66
C ALA A 61 -0.45 -9.00 8.47
N VAL A 62 0.36 -8.82 9.52
CA VAL A 62 1.81 -9.07 9.46
C VAL A 62 2.08 -10.50 9.02
N GLY A 63 1.40 -11.45 9.61
CA GLY A 63 1.56 -12.86 9.25
C GLY A 63 0.97 -13.19 7.88
N GLN A 64 -0.27 -12.77 7.65
CA GLN A 64 -1.00 -13.15 6.44
C GLN A 64 -0.45 -12.48 5.18
N LEU A 65 0.07 -11.27 5.29
CA LEU A 65 0.62 -10.54 4.14
C LEU A 65 2.15 -10.53 4.12
N SER A 66 2.79 -11.22 5.04
CA SER A 66 4.26 -11.31 5.13
C SER A 66 4.89 -9.91 5.22
N LEU A 67 4.47 -9.13 6.20
CA LEU A 67 4.93 -7.76 6.39
C LEU A 67 6.07 -7.73 7.41
N PHE A 68 7.27 -8.16 7.00
CA PHE A 68 8.39 -8.33 7.92
C PHE A 68 9.38 -7.17 7.93
N SER A 69 9.15 -6.14 7.14
CA SER A 69 9.93 -4.91 7.16
C SER A 69 9.02 -3.76 6.76
N VAL A 70 9.42 -2.53 7.08
CA VAL A 70 8.67 -1.34 6.74
C VAL A 70 9.64 -0.27 6.23
N PRO A 71 9.17 0.65 5.38
CA PRO A 71 7.84 0.71 4.78
C PRO A 71 7.63 -0.37 3.72
N VAL A 72 6.37 -0.69 3.45
CA VAL A 72 6.01 -1.58 2.35
C VAL A 72 4.93 -0.89 1.54
N VAL A 73 5.03 -0.98 0.21
CA VAL A 73 3.92 -0.62 -0.68
C VAL A 73 3.52 -1.86 -1.44
N ILE A 74 2.23 -2.12 -1.50
CA ILE A 74 1.67 -3.26 -2.22
C ILE A 74 0.61 -2.74 -3.18
N LEU A 75 0.68 -3.17 -4.43
CA LEU A 75 -0.37 -2.87 -5.41
C LEU A 75 -1.22 -4.12 -5.60
N PHE A 76 -2.52 -3.95 -5.43
CA PHE A 76 -3.50 -5.03 -5.67
C PHE A 76 -4.27 -4.72 -6.94
N TYR A 77 -4.57 -5.75 -7.69
CA TYR A 77 -5.39 -5.67 -8.90
C TYR A 77 -6.25 -6.91 -9.02
N GLU A 78 -7.56 -6.69 -9.08
CA GLU A 78 -8.54 -7.77 -9.18
C GLU A 78 -8.33 -8.87 -8.12
N GLY A 79 -8.15 -8.44 -6.87
CA GLY A 79 -8.01 -9.35 -5.73
C GLY A 79 -6.65 -9.98 -5.56
N ARG A 80 -5.65 -9.55 -6.34
CA ARG A 80 -4.30 -10.13 -6.28
C ARG A 80 -3.25 -9.08 -6.07
N GLU A 81 -2.22 -9.43 -5.31
CA GLU A 81 -1.02 -8.62 -5.21
C GLU A 81 -0.24 -8.77 -6.52
N ILE A 82 0.04 -7.64 -7.17
CA ILE A 82 0.76 -7.65 -8.45
C ILE A 82 2.13 -6.96 -8.37
N HIS A 83 2.39 -6.20 -7.31
CA HIS A 83 3.67 -5.51 -7.12
C HIS A 83 3.86 -5.22 -5.65
N ARG A 84 5.10 -5.34 -5.20
CA ARG A 84 5.46 -5.05 -3.81
C ARG A 84 6.86 -4.48 -3.76
N GLN A 85 7.05 -3.45 -2.93
CA GLN A 85 8.39 -2.96 -2.60
C GLN A 85 8.47 -2.84 -1.08
N ALA A 86 9.60 -3.22 -0.52
CA ALA A 86 9.80 -3.20 0.92
C ALA A 86 11.12 -2.52 1.28
N LYS A 87 11.11 -1.76 2.36
CA LYS A 87 12.24 -1.01 2.94
C LYS A 87 12.65 0.19 2.11
N ILE A 88 13.12 -0.01 0.91
CA ILE A 88 13.57 1.08 0.02
C ILE A 88 12.58 1.13 -1.13
N ILE A 89 11.89 2.25 -1.23
CA ILE A 89 10.85 2.43 -2.23
C ILE A 89 11.41 3.17 -3.44
N ASP A 90 11.29 2.55 -4.60
CA ASP A 90 11.61 3.19 -5.88
C ASP A 90 10.34 3.87 -6.36
N PHE A 91 10.28 5.20 -6.18
CA PHE A 91 9.07 5.96 -6.48
C PHE A 91 8.81 6.07 -7.98
N ASP A 92 9.84 6.07 -8.79
CA ASP A 92 9.67 6.10 -10.25
C ASP A 92 9.03 4.81 -10.74
N GLU A 93 9.49 3.67 -10.24
CA GLU A 93 8.88 2.39 -10.58
C GLU A 93 7.46 2.30 -10.05
N LEU A 94 7.22 2.77 -8.84
CA LEU A 94 5.87 2.77 -8.26
C LEU A 94 4.92 3.57 -9.14
N ASN A 95 5.32 4.77 -9.54
CA ASN A 95 4.52 5.63 -10.39
C ASN A 95 4.21 4.95 -11.73
N TYR A 96 5.22 4.32 -12.32
CA TYR A 96 5.08 3.60 -13.58
C TYR A 96 4.07 2.44 -13.45
N ARG A 97 4.17 1.65 -12.38
CA ARG A 97 3.25 0.53 -12.15
C ARG A 97 1.82 1.01 -11.96
N ILE A 98 1.65 2.10 -11.23
CA ILE A 98 0.32 2.68 -11.02
C ILE A 98 -0.27 3.15 -12.34
N GLU A 99 0.53 3.81 -13.18
CA GLU A 99 0.08 4.23 -14.50
C GLU A 99 -0.37 3.07 -15.36
N GLN A 100 0.38 1.98 -15.35
CA GLN A 100 0.04 0.79 -16.12
C GLN A 100 -1.31 0.22 -15.70
N ILE A 101 -1.56 0.14 -14.40
CA ILE A 101 -2.82 -0.39 -13.88
C ILE A 101 -3.98 0.51 -14.30
N SER A 102 -3.82 1.82 -14.14
CA SER A 102 -4.86 2.79 -14.45
C SER A 102 -5.20 2.82 -15.95
N GLU A 103 -4.20 2.61 -16.80
CA GLU A 103 -4.40 2.64 -18.25
C GLU A 103 -5.01 1.35 -18.80
N ASN A 104 -4.87 0.24 -18.09
CA ASN A 104 -5.37 -1.06 -18.53
C ASN A 104 -6.79 -1.36 -18.04
N LYS A 105 -7.52 -0.33 -17.66
CA LYS A 105 -8.90 -0.48 -17.25
C LYS A 105 -9.81 -0.79 -18.43
#